data_9a183c04c34abfbe1d09d91af7104411
#
_entry.id   9a183c04c34abfbe1d09d91af7104411
#
_cell.length_a   1.000
_cell.length_b   1.000
_cell.length_c   1.000
_cell.angle_alpha   90.00
_cell.angle_beta   90.00
_cell.angle_gamma   90.00
#
_symmetry.space_group_name_H-M   'P 1'
#
loop_
_entity.id
_entity.type
_entity.pdbx_description
1 polymer ?
#
loop_
_entity_poly.entity_id
_entity_poly.type
_entity_poly.pdbx_seq_one_letter_code
_entity_poly.pdbx_strand_id
1 'polypeptide(L)'
;MLKFENEDNLAWQIRCCLAKRRKQTDMDWIEIRDMLGLDITPDQLRKQAVGIELYDNYIHNNSMIDNRILSISDVHYPFNKPLDIFSNYIGKVDTLQLNGDILDCYSISKYSKSYRISPIEEMIGARQYIIDLVEMLKPKKVVANHGNHEVRLGAFLAKKLDNELQELMPETAFDYIFVDGFTHYDRKTKAKIKYEPLVDVFDDVEFEYTGTWYSCIGDAVFCHPKTFSSAPLKTAEKALYWFRNEGFDFKNMIMSHTHRIGSYKIGNSNIYEQGACCDTTKMMYGDGQLTNSQKQGFIYVCQDKDGNTIDKFTKIESLN
;
A
#
# COMPACT_ATOMS: atom_id res chain seq x y z
N MET A 1 -29.06 -36.10 4.12
CA MET A 1 -29.11 -34.72 3.58
C MET A 1 -30.02 -34.68 2.36
N LEU A 2 -31.33 -34.56 2.56
CA LEU A 2 -32.30 -34.56 1.47
C LEU A 2 -32.10 -33.34 0.57
N LYS A 3 -32.43 -33.50 -0.74
CA LYS A 3 -32.47 -32.42 -1.73
C LYS A 3 -33.60 -31.43 -1.39
N PHE A 4 -33.33 -30.13 -1.48
CA PHE A 4 -34.37 -29.10 -1.30
C PHE A 4 -35.23 -28.97 -2.58
N GLU A 5 -36.47 -28.50 -2.45
CA GLU A 5 -37.46 -28.45 -3.53
C GLU A 5 -36.98 -27.57 -4.73
N ASN A 6 -36.26 -26.51 -4.47
CA ASN A 6 -35.72 -25.58 -5.49
C ASN A 6 -34.23 -25.76 -5.78
N GLU A 7 -33.64 -26.88 -5.35
CA GLU A 7 -32.21 -27.15 -5.50
C GLU A 7 -31.96 -28.02 -6.73
N ASP A 8 -31.07 -27.60 -7.62
CA ASP A 8 -30.62 -28.48 -8.70
C ASP A 8 -29.64 -29.57 -8.20
N ASN A 9 -29.31 -30.54 -9.03
CA ASN A 9 -28.46 -31.64 -8.63
C ASN A 9 -27.04 -31.20 -8.30
N LEU A 10 -26.52 -30.18 -8.97
CA LEU A 10 -25.16 -29.66 -8.74
C LEU A 10 -25.08 -28.91 -7.43
N ALA A 11 -26.07 -28.04 -7.14
CA ALA A 11 -26.16 -27.33 -5.88
C ALA A 11 -26.29 -28.30 -4.70
N TRP A 12 -27.09 -29.36 -4.84
CA TRP A 12 -27.21 -30.41 -3.85
C TRP A 12 -25.91 -31.15 -3.61
N GLN A 13 -25.18 -31.52 -4.68
CA GLN A 13 -23.86 -32.13 -4.56
C GLN A 13 -22.85 -31.22 -3.85
N ILE A 14 -22.80 -29.94 -4.24
CA ILE A 14 -21.94 -28.94 -3.61
C ILE A 14 -22.23 -28.85 -2.10
N ARG A 15 -23.48 -28.70 -1.73
CA ARG A 15 -23.91 -28.61 -0.33
C ARG A 15 -23.54 -29.86 0.47
N CYS A 16 -23.75 -31.05 -0.08
CA CYS A 16 -23.37 -32.31 0.58
C CYS A 16 -21.86 -32.45 0.76
N CYS A 17 -21.09 -32.09 -0.25
CA CYS A 17 -19.64 -32.10 -0.20
C CYS A 17 -19.09 -31.13 0.85
N LEU A 18 -19.60 -29.89 0.89
CA LEU A 18 -19.21 -28.89 1.90
C LEU A 18 -19.59 -29.31 3.31
N ALA A 19 -20.80 -29.85 3.51
CA ALA A 19 -21.23 -30.35 4.81
C ALA A 19 -20.31 -31.45 5.34
N LYS A 20 -19.89 -32.39 4.49
CA LYS A 20 -18.94 -33.44 4.89
C LYS A 20 -17.56 -32.90 5.20
N ARG A 21 -17.04 -32.01 4.36
CA ARG A 21 -15.73 -31.37 4.55
C ARG A 21 -15.68 -30.56 5.85
N ARG A 22 -16.76 -29.88 6.20
CA ARG A 22 -16.91 -29.05 7.40
C ARG A 22 -17.38 -29.82 8.64
N LYS A 23 -17.43 -31.16 8.56
CA LYS A 23 -17.87 -32.05 9.66
C LYS A 23 -19.29 -31.73 10.18
N GLN A 24 -20.17 -31.32 9.28
CA GLN A 24 -21.58 -31.00 9.57
C GLN A 24 -22.51 -32.21 9.34
N THR A 25 -21.95 -33.37 8.97
CA THR A 25 -22.66 -34.62 8.78
C THR A 25 -21.78 -35.82 9.12
N ASP A 26 -22.37 -36.86 9.68
CA ASP A 26 -21.71 -38.12 10.00
C ASP A 26 -21.66 -39.09 8.80
N MET A 27 -22.45 -38.86 7.75
CA MET A 27 -22.45 -39.69 6.53
C MET A 27 -21.04 -39.84 5.96
N ASP A 28 -20.68 -41.05 5.54
CA ASP A 28 -19.41 -41.26 4.85
C ASP A 28 -19.49 -40.92 3.36
N TRP A 29 -18.36 -41.04 2.62
CA TRP A 29 -18.31 -40.66 1.21
C TRP A 29 -19.05 -41.68 0.30
N ILE A 30 -19.24 -42.92 0.74
CA ILE A 30 -20.02 -43.93 0.04
C ILE A 30 -21.51 -43.55 0.14
N GLU A 31 -21.99 -43.31 1.34
CA GLU A 31 -23.38 -42.90 1.60
C GLU A 31 -23.77 -41.63 0.85
N ILE A 32 -22.85 -40.62 0.82
CA ILE A 32 -23.10 -39.36 0.10
C ILE A 32 -23.16 -39.60 -1.40
N ARG A 33 -22.22 -40.37 -1.98
CA ARG A 33 -22.22 -40.75 -3.41
C ARG A 33 -23.53 -41.44 -3.81
N ASP A 34 -23.93 -42.46 -3.02
CA ASP A 34 -25.10 -43.28 -3.31
C ASP A 34 -26.39 -42.44 -3.19
N MET A 35 -26.49 -41.60 -2.17
CA MET A 35 -27.60 -40.67 -2.00
C MET A 35 -27.73 -39.68 -3.18
N LEU A 36 -26.59 -39.20 -3.71
CA LEU A 36 -26.54 -38.29 -4.86
C LEU A 36 -26.75 -39.01 -6.20
N GLY A 37 -26.70 -40.35 -6.22
CA GLY A 37 -26.83 -41.15 -7.46
C GLY A 37 -25.68 -40.95 -8.45
N LEU A 38 -24.46 -40.70 -7.94
CA LEU A 38 -23.32 -40.39 -8.80
C LEU A 38 -22.57 -41.66 -9.26
N ASP A 39 -22.30 -41.75 -10.55
CA ASP A 39 -21.47 -42.82 -11.16
C ASP A 39 -19.97 -42.45 -11.08
N ILE A 40 -19.46 -42.26 -9.86
CA ILE A 40 -18.04 -42.03 -9.58
C ILE A 40 -17.63 -42.80 -8.33
N THR A 41 -16.33 -42.98 -8.13
CA THR A 41 -15.84 -43.61 -6.90
C THR A 41 -15.91 -42.64 -5.71
N PRO A 42 -16.04 -43.15 -4.47
CA PRO A 42 -16.02 -42.29 -3.26
C PRO A 42 -14.74 -41.46 -3.15
N ASP A 43 -13.59 -41.96 -3.65
CA ASP A 43 -12.33 -41.21 -3.66
C ASP A 43 -12.33 -40.05 -4.68
N GLN A 44 -12.98 -40.27 -5.84
CA GLN A 44 -13.19 -39.20 -6.81
C GLN A 44 -14.10 -38.11 -6.26
N LEU A 45 -15.20 -38.48 -5.59
CA LEU A 45 -16.09 -37.50 -4.91
C LEU A 45 -15.33 -36.73 -3.84
N ARG A 46 -14.52 -37.39 -3.03
CA ARG A 46 -13.67 -36.77 -2.00
C ARG A 46 -12.70 -35.73 -2.61
N LYS A 47 -12.05 -36.05 -3.73
CA LYS A 47 -11.16 -35.11 -4.44
C LYS A 47 -11.91 -33.92 -5.02
N GLN A 48 -13.09 -34.14 -5.61
CA GLN A 48 -13.96 -33.04 -6.06
C GLN A 48 -14.37 -32.13 -4.90
N ALA A 49 -14.72 -32.70 -3.74
CA ALA A 49 -15.12 -31.94 -2.56
C ALA A 49 -14.00 -31.01 -2.04
N VAL A 50 -12.73 -31.40 -2.19
CA VAL A 50 -11.60 -30.51 -1.88
C VAL A 50 -11.60 -29.30 -2.80
N GLY A 51 -11.79 -29.49 -4.11
CA GLY A 51 -11.87 -28.39 -5.07
C GLY A 51 -13.07 -27.47 -4.82
N ILE A 52 -14.22 -28.06 -4.50
CA ILE A 52 -15.44 -27.32 -4.14
C ILE A 52 -15.21 -26.45 -2.89
N GLU A 53 -14.62 -27.02 -1.85
CA GLU A 53 -14.32 -26.27 -0.61
C GLU A 53 -13.32 -25.14 -0.84
N LEU A 54 -12.27 -25.38 -1.64
CA LEU A 54 -11.30 -24.34 -1.99
C LEU A 54 -11.96 -23.21 -2.77
N TYR A 55 -12.83 -23.52 -3.74
CA TYR A 55 -13.56 -22.52 -4.51
C TYR A 55 -14.56 -21.75 -3.66
N ASP A 56 -15.34 -22.43 -2.81
CA ASP A 56 -16.30 -21.80 -1.89
C ASP A 56 -15.59 -20.86 -0.92
N ASN A 57 -14.47 -21.27 -0.34
CA ASN A 57 -13.66 -20.43 0.51
C ASN A 57 -13.09 -19.22 -0.26
N TYR A 58 -12.68 -19.41 -1.53
CA TYR A 58 -12.20 -18.32 -2.37
C TYR A 58 -13.29 -17.27 -2.64
N ILE A 59 -14.49 -17.72 -3.04
CA ILE A 59 -15.64 -16.82 -3.28
C ILE A 59 -16.05 -16.12 -2.00
N HIS A 60 -16.17 -16.85 -0.88
CA HIS A 60 -16.54 -16.27 0.41
C HIS A 60 -15.52 -15.21 0.87
N ASN A 61 -14.23 -15.53 0.78
CA ASN A 61 -13.17 -14.60 1.17
C ASN A 61 -13.19 -13.34 0.29
N ASN A 62 -13.36 -13.47 -1.02
CA ASN A 62 -13.44 -12.33 -1.93
C ASN A 62 -14.69 -11.47 -1.70
N SER A 63 -15.83 -12.07 -1.32
CA SER A 63 -17.05 -11.31 -1.01
C SER A 63 -16.97 -10.51 0.29
N MET A 64 -16.00 -10.81 1.16
CA MET A 64 -15.77 -10.06 2.40
C MET A 64 -14.92 -8.80 2.19
N ILE A 65 -14.20 -8.70 1.08
CA ILE A 65 -13.27 -7.60 0.82
C ILE A 65 -13.97 -6.57 -0.06
N ASP A 66 -14.09 -5.35 0.45
CA ASP A 66 -14.64 -4.21 -0.28
C ASP A 66 -13.54 -3.29 -0.82
N ASN A 67 -12.49 -3.05 -0.03
CA ASN A 67 -11.37 -2.19 -0.39
C ASN A 67 -10.03 -2.92 -0.25
N ARG A 68 -9.27 -2.95 -1.34
CA ARG A 68 -7.91 -3.52 -1.41
C ARG A 68 -6.93 -2.38 -1.55
N ILE A 69 -6.18 -2.13 -0.49
CA ILE A 69 -5.24 -1.02 -0.41
C ILE A 69 -3.82 -1.57 -0.60
N LEU A 70 -3.12 -1.08 -1.62
CA LEU A 70 -1.69 -1.28 -1.75
C LEU A 70 -0.99 -0.03 -1.20
N SER A 71 -0.28 -0.16 -0.09
CA SER A 71 0.49 0.95 0.47
C SER A 71 1.97 0.79 0.16
N ILE A 72 2.53 1.79 -0.49
CA ILE A 72 3.96 1.91 -0.81
C ILE A 72 4.53 3.18 -0.18
N SER A 73 5.81 3.15 0.17
CA SER A 73 6.53 4.29 0.73
C SER A 73 8.02 4.18 0.49
N ASP A 74 8.76 5.21 0.88
CA ASP A 74 10.22 5.19 0.86
C ASP A 74 10.75 4.71 -0.50
N VAL A 75 10.15 5.24 -1.58
CA VAL A 75 10.52 4.98 -2.98
C VAL A 75 11.81 5.70 -3.30
N HIS A 76 11.98 6.91 -2.73
CA HIS A 76 13.17 7.73 -2.85
C HIS A 76 13.65 7.87 -4.29
N TYR A 77 12.73 8.25 -5.20
CA TYR A 77 13.15 8.50 -6.58
C TYR A 77 14.35 9.45 -6.61
N PRO A 78 15.42 9.09 -7.30
CA PRO A 78 15.58 8.11 -8.38
C PRO A 78 16.16 6.73 -7.95
N PHE A 79 16.10 6.39 -6.68
CA PHE A 79 16.58 5.10 -6.16
C PHE A 79 15.49 4.03 -6.11
N ASN A 80 14.33 4.30 -6.70
CA ASN A 80 13.17 3.41 -6.70
C ASN A 80 13.49 2.01 -7.24
N LYS A 81 12.77 1.02 -6.72
CA LYS A 81 12.67 -0.31 -7.34
C LYS A 81 11.88 -0.22 -8.65
N PRO A 82 12.13 -1.12 -9.61
CA PRO A 82 11.31 -1.21 -10.82
C PRO A 82 9.88 -1.62 -10.48
N LEU A 83 8.92 -1.24 -11.34
CA LEU A 83 7.48 -1.44 -11.08
C LEU A 83 7.04 -2.90 -11.12
N ASP A 84 7.84 -3.79 -11.72
CA ASP A 84 7.54 -5.22 -11.84
C ASP A 84 7.37 -5.93 -10.49
N ILE A 85 7.93 -5.35 -9.40
CA ILE A 85 7.70 -5.84 -8.02
C ILE A 85 6.21 -5.84 -7.63
N PHE A 86 5.39 -5.02 -8.29
CA PHE A 86 3.95 -4.92 -8.04
C PHE A 86 3.10 -5.73 -9.03
N SER A 87 3.71 -6.48 -9.96
CA SER A 87 2.99 -7.20 -11.03
C SER A 87 1.91 -8.16 -10.52
N ASN A 88 2.10 -8.79 -9.37
CA ASN A 88 1.12 -9.68 -8.74
C ASN A 88 -0.17 -8.96 -8.28
N TYR A 89 -0.17 -7.62 -8.25
CA TYR A 89 -1.26 -6.78 -7.78
C TYR A 89 -2.05 -6.09 -8.90
N ILE A 90 -1.67 -6.30 -10.16
CA ILE A 90 -2.40 -5.78 -11.33
C ILE A 90 -3.87 -6.26 -11.27
N GLY A 91 -4.82 -5.30 -11.32
CA GLY A 91 -6.25 -5.56 -11.23
C GLY A 91 -6.75 -6.00 -9.85
N LYS A 92 -5.92 -5.87 -8.80
CA LYS A 92 -6.25 -6.26 -7.42
C LYS A 92 -6.11 -5.12 -6.43
N VAL A 93 -6.05 -3.88 -6.88
CA VAL A 93 -5.90 -2.68 -6.05
C VAL A 93 -7.08 -1.77 -6.29
N ASP A 94 -7.86 -1.52 -5.25
CA ASP A 94 -8.94 -0.52 -5.27
C ASP A 94 -8.39 0.86 -4.88
N THR A 95 -7.51 0.90 -3.87
CA THR A 95 -6.85 2.12 -3.39
C THR A 95 -5.33 1.96 -3.40
N LEU A 96 -4.63 2.90 -4.05
CA LEU A 96 -3.18 3.03 -3.96
C LEU A 96 -2.86 4.08 -2.89
N GLN A 97 -2.16 3.67 -1.83
CA GLN A 97 -1.70 4.56 -0.76
C GLN A 97 -0.21 4.88 -0.96
N LEU A 98 0.10 6.15 -1.20
CA LEU A 98 1.46 6.68 -1.25
C LEU A 98 1.81 7.25 0.13
N ASN A 99 2.54 6.46 0.93
CA ASN A 99 2.78 6.75 2.35
C ASN A 99 4.12 7.48 2.58
N GLY A 100 4.36 8.54 1.81
CA GLY A 100 5.51 9.44 1.94
C GLY A 100 6.83 8.92 1.39
N ASP A 101 7.78 9.84 1.26
CA ASP A 101 9.14 9.65 0.74
C ASP A 101 9.17 8.98 -0.64
N ILE A 102 8.30 9.44 -1.55
CA ILE A 102 8.32 9.03 -2.96
C ILE A 102 9.49 9.71 -3.68
N LEU A 103 9.79 10.98 -3.34
CA LEU A 103 11.00 11.68 -3.77
C LEU A 103 12.09 11.56 -2.70
N ASP A 104 13.37 11.49 -3.12
CA ASP A 104 14.48 11.62 -2.17
C ASP A 104 14.82 13.09 -1.86
N CYS A 105 14.45 14.02 -2.76
CA CYS A 105 14.95 15.40 -2.73
C CYS A 105 16.48 15.45 -2.63
N TYR A 106 17.12 14.57 -3.39
CA TYR A 106 18.54 14.24 -3.32
C TYR A 106 19.44 15.44 -3.50
N SER A 107 19.17 16.27 -4.52
CA SER A 107 20.00 17.42 -4.86
C SER A 107 20.10 18.49 -3.76
N ILE A 108 19.05 18.62 -2.94
CA ILE A 108 18.94 19.59 -1.83
C ILE A 108 19.18 18.94 -0.48
N SER A 109 19.46 17.65 -0.43
CA SER A 109 19.83 16.92 0.77
C SER A 109 21.16 17.44 1.35
N LYS A 110 21.35 17.33 2.65
CA LYS A 110 22.58 17.64 3.36
C LYS A 110 23.66 16.55 3.24
N TYR A 111 23.31 15.40 2.73
CA TYR A 111 24.23 14.26 2.62
C TYR A 111 25.10 14.35 1.36
N SER A 112 26.22 13.59 1.36
CA SER A 112 27.13 13.49 0.22
C SER A 112 26.41 12.97 -1.03
N LYS A 113 26.80 13.45 -2.20
CA LYS A 113 26.16 13.15 -3.47
C LYS A 113 27.06 12.28 -4.34
N SER A 114 26.54 11.14 -4.80
CA SER A 114 27.26 10.25 -5.72
C SER A 114 27.03 10.62 -7.19
N TYR A 115 25.97 11.35 -7.51
CA TYR A 115 25.68 11.86 -8.85
C TYR A 115 24.90 13.16 -8.80
N ARG A 116 24.64 13.77 -9.97
CA ARG A 116 23.93 15.04 -10.07
C ARG A 116 22.58 14.84 -10.74
N ILE A 117 21.54 15.27 -10.05
CA ILE A 117 20.17 15.42 -10.55
C ILE A 117 19.65 16.78 -10.08
N SER A 118 18.89 17.49 -10.89
CA SER A 118 18.24 18.71 -10.43
C SER A 118 16.95 18.40 -9.70
N PRO A 119 16.46 19.29 -8.77
CA PRO A 119 15.19 19.08 -8.12
C PRO A 119 14.02 18.92 -9.09
N ILE A 120 14.04 19.64 -10.21
CA ILE A 120 12.99 19.58 -11.23
C ILE A 120 13.02 18.26 -11.99
N GLU A 121 14.20 17.72 -12.33
CA GLU A 121 14.32 16.40 -12.95
C GLU A 121 13.85 15.29 -12.03
N GLU A 122 14.12 15.41 -10.74
CA GLU A 122 13.66 14.48 -9.72
C GLU A 122 12.14 14.52 -9.59
N MET A 123 11.53 15.71 -9.54
CA MET A 123 10.07 15.87 -9.50
C MET A 123 9.40 15.31 -10.76
N ILE A 124 9.95 15.56 -11.95
CA ILE A 124 9.43 15.02 -13.21
C ILE A 124 9.45 13.49 -13.18
N GLY A 125 10.57 12.91 -12.77
CA GLY A 125 10.71 11.46 -12.74
C GLY A 125 9.84 10.79 -11.68
N ALA A 126 9.72 11.36 -10.48
CA ALA A 126 8.83 10.85 -9.44
C ALA A 126 7.35 10.94 -9.87
N ARG A 127 6.96 12.06 -10.51
CA ARG A 127 5.62 12.20 -11.09
C ARG A 127 5.34 11.12 -12.14
N GLN A 128 6.29 10.86 -13.04
CA GLN A 128 6.14 9.83 -14.06
C GLN A 128 6.05 8.44 -13.43
N TYR A 129 6.86 8.15 -12.40
CA TYR A 129 6.78 6.89 -11.66
C TYR A 129 5.39 6.66 -11.06
N ILE A 130 4.75 7.72 -10.50
CA ILE A 130 3.38 7.62 -9.99
C ILE A 130 2.39 7.35 -11.13
N ILE A 131 2.52 8.04 -12.27
CA ILE A 131 1.67 7.81 -13.45
C ILE A 131 1.77 6.36 -13.92
N ASP A 132 2.99 5.88 -14.14
CA ASP A 132 3.24 4.51 -14.61
C ASP A 132 2.66 3.47 -13.62
N LEU A 133 2.74 3.74 -12.32
CA LEU A 133 2.18 2.89 -11.27
C LEU A 133 0.64 2.87 -11.32
N VAL A 134 0.00 4.03 -11.48
CA VAL A 134 -1.45 4.15 -11.62
C VAL A 134 -1.93 3.45 -12.90
N GLU A 135 -1.27 3.66 -14.02
CA GLU A 135 -1.60 3.00 -15.29
C GLU A 135 -1.46 1.48 -15.22
N MET A 136 -0.46 0.99 -14.48
CA MET A 136 -0.23 -0.45 -14.30
C MET A 136 -1.26 -1.10 -13.38
N LEU A 137 -1.53 -0.49 -12.22
CA LEU A 137 -2.39 -1.07 -11.18
C LEU A 137 -3.88 -0.79 -11.41
N LYS A 138 -4.20 0.34 -12.06
CA LYS A 138 -5.56 0.85 -12.33
C LYS A 138 -6.42 0.91 -11.05
N PRO A 139 -5.95 1.60 -9.99
CA PRO A 139 -6.74 1.79 -8.79
C PRO A 139 -7.91 2.73 -9.09
N LYS A 140 -8.97 2.65 -8.27
CA LYS A 140 -10.08 3.62 -8.30
C LYS A 140 -9.71 4.92 -7.59
N LYS A 141 -8.85 4.80 -6.57
CA LYS A 141 -8.43 5.92 -5.73
C LYS A 141 -6.94 5.88 -5.45
N VAL A 142 -6.31 7.05 -5.45
CA VAL A 142 -4.95 7.29 -4.95
C VAL A 142 -5.04 8.21 -3.75
N VAL A 143 -4.48 7.79 -2.62
CA VAL A 143 -4.35 8.61 -1.42
C VAL A 143 -2.86 8.84 -1.17
N ALA A 144 -2.47 10.09 -0.95
CA ALA A 144 -1.08 10.44 -0.69
C ALA A 144 -0.95 11.28 0.58
N ASN A 145 0.03 10.95 1.40
CA ASN A 145 0.55 11.79 2.47
C ASN A 145 2.05 11.99 2.29
N HIS A 146 2.58 13.15 2.66
CA HIS A 146 3.99 13.41 2.50
C HIS A 146 4.85 12.75 3.59
N GLY A 147 6.09 12.45 3.24
CA GLY A 147 7.13 12.08 4.18
C GLY A 147 8.04 13.26 4.53
N ASN A 148 9.14 12.95 5.21
CA ASN A 148 10.09 13.96 5.60
C ASN A 148 10.98 14.45 4.43
N HIS A 149 11.01 13.72 3.31
CA HIS A 149 11.77 14.13 2.14
C HIS A 149 11.01 15.15 1.29
N GLU A 150 9.72 15.02 1.09
CA GLU A 150 8.92 15.99 0.34
C GLU A 150 8.96 17.39 0.95
N VAL A 151 8.98 17.50 2.29
CA VAL A 151 9.07 18.79 2.98
C VAL A 151 10.47 19.45 2.88
N ARG A 152 11.49 18.72 2.40
CA ARG A 152 12.83 19.32 2.21
C ARG A 152 12.81 20.44 1.18
N LEU A 153 11.95 20.38 0.18
CA LEU A 153 11.84 21.41 -0.86
C LEU A 153 11.40 22.73 -0.24
N GLY A 154 10.30 22.75 0.50
CA GLY A 154 9.83 23.94 1.20
C GLY A 154 10.87 24.48 2.19
N ALA A 155 11.47 23.61 3.00
CA ALA A 155 12.53 23.98 3.94
C ALA A 155 13.81 24.52 3.25
N PHE A 156 14.12 24.07 2.03
CA PHE A 156 15.22 24.61 1.25
C PHE A 156 14.88 25.98 0.67
N LEU A 157 13.68 26.15 0.13
CA LEU A 157 13.21 27.41 -0.43
C LEU A 157 13.10 28.48 0.66
N ALA A 158 12.61 28.15 1.85
CA ALA A 158 12.53 29.02 3.01
C ALA A 158 13.87 29.66 3.41
N LYS A 159 14.97 28.96 3.18
CA LYS A 159 16.33 29.47 3.45
C LYS A 159 16.88 30.36 2.33
N LYS A 160 16.24 30.39 1.18
CA LYS A 160 16.73 31.07 -0.03
C LYS A 160 15.86 32.24 -0.46
N LEU A 161 14.61 32.26 -0.07
CA LEU A 161 13.63 33.25 -0.43
C LEU A 161 13.38 34.22 0.75
N ASP A 162 12.94 35.41 0.42
CA ASP A 162 12.37 36.35 1.37
C ASP A 162 11.10 35.76 1.99
N ASN A 163 10.79 36.11 3.25
CA ASN A 163 9.64 35.59 3.96
C ASN A 163 8.31 35.80 3.22
N GLU A 164 8.12 36.97 2.61
CA GLU A 164 6.90 37.30 1.85
C GLU A 164 6.77 36.44 0.59
N LEU A 165 7.89 36.12 -0.07
CA LEU A 165 7.90 35.20 -1.23
C LEU A 165 7.71 33.75 -0.82
N GLN A 166 8.13 33.39 0.39
CA GLN A 166 7.95 32.04 0.90
C GLN A 166 6.46 31.72 1.13
N GLU A 167 5.67 32.68 1.60
CA GLU A 167 4.22 32.51 1.79
C GLU A 167 3.45 32.20 0.49
N LEU A 168 4.05 32.51 -0.67
CA LEU A 168 3.48 32.21 -2.00
C LEU A 168 3.90 30.85 -2.55
N MET A 169 4.77 30.14 -1.85
CA MET A 169 5.35 28.87 -2.35
C MET A 169 4.69 27.67 -1.68
N PRO A 170 4.44 26.58 -2.41
CA PRO A 170 4.00 25.33 -1.84
C PRO A 170 4.94 24.80 -0.76
N GLU A 171 4.37 24.15 0.26
CA GLU A 171 5.11 23.70 1.43
C GLU A 171 5.93 22.43 1.14
N THR A 172 5.45 21.59 0.23
CA THR A 172 6.07 20.29 -0.08
C THR A 172 6.23 20.08 -1.59
N ALA A 173 7.06 19.12 -1.98
CA ALA A 173 7.17 18.72 -3.37
C ALA A 173 5.85 18.07 -3.88
N PHE A 174 5.04 17.51 -2.99
CA PHE A 174 3.76 16.90 -3.36
C PHE A 174 2.69 17.94 -3.71
N ASP A 175 2.73 19.13 -3.13
CA ASP A 175 1.83 20.21 -3.55
C ASP A 175 2.00 20.52 -5.04
N TYR A 176 3.25 20.59 -5.52
CA TYR A 176 3.53 20.76 -6.95
C TYR A 176 3.08 19.56 -7.81
N ILE A 177 3.26 18.35 -7.32
CA ILE A 177 2.94 17.14 -8.10
C ILE A 177 1.44 16.88 -8.15
N PHE A 178 0.75 17.03 -7.02
CA PHE A 178 -0.66 16.65 -6.90
C PHE A 178 -1.64 17.79 -7.12
N VAL A 179 -1.29 19.04 -6.72
CA VAL A 179 -2.28 20.13 -6.58
C VAL A 179 -2.04 21.27 -7.56
N ASP A 180 -0.81 21.81 -7.63
CA ASP A 180 -0.55 23.06 -8.37
C ASP A 180 -0.04 22.84 -9.80
N GLY A 181 0.59 21.68 -10.04
CA GLY A 181 1.39 21.48 -11.22
C GLY A 181 2.67 22.35 -11.19
N PHE A 182 3.47 22.24 -12.22
CA PHE A 182 4.68 23.04 -12.34
C PHE A 182 5.14 23.19 -13.80
N THR A 183 6.03 24.14 -14.07
CA THR A 183 6.57 24.40 -15.39
C THR A 183 8.08 24.23 -15.39
N HIS A 184 8.59 23.45 -16.31
CA HIS A 184 10.01 23.28 -16.57
C HIS A 184 10.42 23.98 -17.86
N TYR A 185 11.53 24.72 -17.81
CA TYR A 185 12.18 25.25 -19.01
C TYR A 185 13.31 24.29 -19.40
N ASP A 186 13.07 23.50 -20.44
CA ASP A 186 14.10 22.64 -21.01
C ASP A 186 15.13 23.46 -21.79
N ARG A 187 16.34 23.53 -21.26
CA ARG A 187 17.43 24.29 -21.84
C ARG A 187 17.91 23.74 -23.19
N LYS A 188 17.70 22.44 -23.47
CA LYS A 188 18.12 21.79 -24.73
C LYS A 188 17.17 22.12 -25.87
N THR A 189 15.88 21.97 -25.62
CA THR A 189 14.83 22.24 -26.62
C THR A 189 14.36 23.69 -26.62
N LYS A 190 14.75 24.49 -25.60
CA LYS A 190 14.28 25.87 -25.35
C LYS A 190 12.77 25.98 -25.21
N ALA A 191 12.10 24.90 -24.82
CA ALA A 191 10.67 24.82 -24.62
C ALA A 191 10.30 24.99 -23.15
N LYS A 192 9.15 25.61 -22.90
CA LYS A 192 8.45 25.54 -21.62
C LYS A 192 7.52 24.33 -21.67
N ILE A 193 7.73 23.39 -20.76
CA ILE A 193 6.90 22.20 -20.60
C ILE A 193 6.09 22.38 -19.33
N LYS A 194 4.77 22.37 -19.43
CA LYS A 194 3.85 22.40 -18.30
C LYS A 194 3.55 20.96 -17.88
N TYR A 195 3.64 20.71 -16.59
CA TYR A 195 3.22 19.47 -15.96
C TYR A 195 1.97 19.77 -15.15
N GLU A 196 0.84 19.27 -15.59
CA GLU A 196 -0.43 19.41 -14.88
C GLU A 196 -0.40 18.64 -13.56
N PRO A 197 -1.10 19.07 -12.52
CA PRO A 197 -1.21 18.33 -11.27
C PRO A 197 -1.83 16.96 -11.51
N LEU A 198 -1.45 15.95 -10.72
CA LEU A 198 -1.94 14.58 -10.93
C LEU A 198 -3.44 14.42 -10.75
N VAL A 199 -4.07 15.27 -9.94
CA VAL A 199 -5.53 15.31 -9.79
C VAL A 199 -6.29 15.60 -11.11
N ASP A 200 -5.61 16.22 -12.08
CA ASP A 200 -6.19 16.60 -13.39
C ASP A 200 -5.73 15.67 -14.53
N VAL A 201 -4.94 14.64 -14.25
CA VAL A 201 -4.37 13.77 -15.30
C VAL A 201 -5.27 12.58 -15.63
N PHE A 202 -6.03 12.08 -14.65
CA PHE A 202 -6.83 10.87 -14.79
C PHE A 202 -8.30 11.20 -14.51
N ASP A 203 -9.17 11.01 -15.49
CA ASP A 203 -10.61 11.29 -15.36
C ASP A 203 -11.37 10.24 -14.52
N ASP A 204 -10.81 9.02 -14.43
CA ASP A 204 -11.45 7.84 -13.82
C ASP A 204 -10.79 7.40 -12.50
N VAL A 205 -9.84 8.17 -11.99
CA VAL A 205 -9.14 7.90 -10.73
C VAL A 205 -9.29 9.08 -9.78
N GLU A 206 -9.82 8.83 -8.59
CA GLU A 206 -9.89 9.84 -7.54
C GLU A 206 -8.51 10.03 -6.90
N PHE A 207 -8.01 11.28 -6.87
CA PHE A 207 -6.77 11.61 -6.17
C PHE A 207 -7.06 12.43 -4.92
N GLU A 208 -6.47 12.01 -3.79
CA GLU A 208 -6.53 12.71 -2.51
C GLU A 208 -5.11 12.91 -1.98
N TYR A 209 -4.65 14.17 -1.92
CA TYR A 209 -3.45 14.52 -1.17
C TYR A 209 -3.85 15.18 0.15
N THR A 210 -3.45 14.59 1.27
CA THR A 210 -3.91 15.00 2.59
C THR A 210 -3.24 16.28 3.11
N GLY A 211 -2.13 16.72 2.50
CA GLY A 211 -1.32 17.86 2.99
C GLY A 211 -0.66 17.59 4.34
N THR A 212 -0.71 16.38 4.85
CA THR A 212 -0.17 15.97 6.15
C THR A 212 0.79 14.78 6.00
N TRP A 213 1.47 14.43 7.09
CA TRP A 213 2.36 13.26 7.15
C TRP A 213 1.62 11.95 7.41
N TYR A 214 0.31 11.95 7.39
CA TYR A 214 -0.55 10.78 7.58
C TYR A 214 -1.83 10.89 6.75
N SER A 215 -2.47 9.73 6.56
CA SER A 215 -3.81 9.58 6.00
C SER A 215 -4.59 8.54 6.79
N CYS A 216 -5.92 8.59 6.71
CA CYS A 216 -6.81 7.61 7.35
C CYS A 216 -7.70 6.97 6.29
N ILE A 217 -7.73 5.62 6.26
CA ILE A 217 -8.60 4.87 5.37
C ILE A 217 -9.29 3.78 6.21
N GLY A 218 -10.59 3.90 6.42
CA GLY A 218 -11.33 3.04 7.33
C GLY A 218 -10.76 3.08 8.75
N ASP A 219 -10.50 1.94 9.35
CA ASP A 219 -9.91 1.80 10.69
C ASP A 219 -8.37 1.81 10.71
N ALA A 220 -7.74 2.18 9.59
CA ALA A 220 -6.30 2.19 9.44
C ALA A 220 -5.73 3.60 9.28
N VAL A 221 -4.64 3.91 10.00
CA VAL A 221 -3.82 5.11 9.85
C VAL A 221 -2.54 4.74 9.11
N PHE A 222 -2.26 5.43 8.02
CA PHE A 222 -1.01 5.36 7.27
C PHE A 222 -0.18 6.58 7.61
N CYS A 223 1.07 6.40 8.03
CA CYS A 223 1.85 7.54 8.51
C CYS A 223 3.33 7.46 8.19
N HIS A 224 3.93 8.65 8.01
CA HIS A 224 5.35 8.84 7.73
C HIS A 224 5.93 9.90 8.69
N PRO A 225 6.24 9.53 9.96
CA PRO A 225 6.73 10.51 10.94
C PRO A 225 8.14 11.00 10.61
N LYS A 226 8.47 12.24 11.00
CA LYS A 226 9.84 12.77 10.89
C LYS A 226 10.80 12.20 11.93
N THR A 227 10.26 11.69 13.04
CA THR A 227 11.04 11.19 14.16
C THR A 227 11.59 9.80 13.87
N PHE A 228 12.88 9.61 14.09
CA PHE A 228 13.55 8.32 13.99
C PHE A 228 14.17 7.90 15.33
N SER A 229 14.10 6.62 15.64
CA SER A 229 14.82 5.98 16.74
C SER A 229 15.54 4.74 16.23
N SER A 230 16.81 4.58 16.61
CA SER A 230 17.57 3.36 16.32
C SER A 230 17.04 2.13 17.05
N ALA A 231 16.39 2.33 18.22
CA ALA A 231 15.74 1.25 18.94
C ALA A 231 14.54 0.69 18.15
N PRO A 232 14.45 -0.63 17.96
CA PRO A 232 13.31 -1.25 17.31
C PRO A 232 12.00 -0.83 17.98
N LEU A 233 10.93 -0.70 17.19
CA LEU A 233 9.56 -0.35 17.63
C LEU A 233 9.37 1.07 18.22
N LYS A 234 10.45 1.73 18.65
CA LYS A 234 10.33 2.99 19.41
C LYS A 234 9.74 4.14 18.61
N THR A 235 9.98 4.20 17.30
CA THR A 235 9.36 5.20 16.42
C THR A 235 7.86 4.92 16.30
N ALA A 236 7.50 3.65 16.05
CA ALA A 236 6.11 3.22 15.91
C ALA A 236 5.31 3.42 17.23
N GLU A 237 5.91 3.09 18.36
CA GLU A 237 5.30 3.34 19.67
C GLU A 237 5.02 4.84 19.89
N LYS A 238 5.97 5.72 19.57
CA LYS A 238 5.78 7.18 19.70
C LYS A 238 4.67 7.67 18.78
N ALA A 239 4.61 7.20 17.53
CA ALA A 239 3.55 7.56 16.59
C ALA A 239 2.18 7.10 17.10
N LEU A 240 2.07 5.85 17.58
CA LEU A 240 0.84 5.32 18.16
C LEU A 240 0.32 6.20 19.30
N TYR A 241 1.18 6.55 20.27
CA TYR A 241 0.78 7.38 21.40
C TYR A 241 0.43 8.80 20.98
N TRP A 242 1.11 9.36 19.98
CA TRP A 242 0.76 10.67 19.45
C TRP A 242 -0.66 10.66 18.87
N PHE A 243 -0.98 9.72 17.96
CA PHE A 243 -2.33 9.59 17.39
C PHE A 243 -3.40 9.38 18.45
N ARG A 244 -3.13 8.56 19.47
CA ARG A 244 -4.07 8.33 20.57
C ARG A 244 -4.30 9.60 21.41
N ASN A 245 -3.25 10.36 21.69
CA ASN A 245 -3.34 11.60 22.46
C ASN A 245 -4.09 12.70 21.67
N GLU A 246 -3.96 12.72 20.34
CA GLU A 246 -4.71 13.61 19.45
C GLU A 246 -6.17 13.16 19.23
N GLY A 247 -6.60 12.05 19.84
CA GLY A 247 -7.97 11.59 19.81
C GLY A 247 -8.36 10.76 18.58
N PHE A 248 -7.39 10.25 17.81
CA PHE A 248 -7.68 9.39 16.67
C PHE A 248 -8.21 8.02 17.14
N ASP A 249 -9.31 7.60 16.52
CA ASP A 249 -9.84 6.25 16.71
C ASP A 249 -9.45 5.37 15.51
N PHE A 250 -8.64 4.35 15.77
CA PHE A 250 -8.15 3.40 14.77
C PHE A 250 -7.72 2.10 15.44
N LYS A 251 -7.72 1.01 14.67
CA LYS A 251 -7.23 -0.31 15.11
C LYS A 251 -5.88 -0.64 14.50
N ASN A 252 -5.60 -0.14 13.31
CA ASN A 252 -4.42 -0.49 12.54
C ASN A 252 -3.58 0.76 12.25
N MET A 253 -2.28 0.68 12.44
CA MET A 253 -1.34 1.73 12.07
C MET A 253 -0.27 1.15 11.14
N ILE A 254 -0.15 1.71 9.96
CA ILE A 254 0.84 1.37 8.94
C ILE A 254 1.86 2.50 8.89
N MET A 255 3.07 2.20 9.33
CA MET A 255 4.15 3.18 9.43
C MET A 255 5.28 2.89 8.44
N SER A 256 5.80 3.94 7.86
CA SER A 256 6.99 3.98 6.99
C SER A 256 8.15 4.73 7.65
N HIS A 257 9.10 5.28 6.88
CA HIS A 257 10.25 6.05 7.35
C HIS A 257 11.41 5.25 7.93
N THR A 258 11.15 4.20 8.69
CA THR A 258 12.21 3.46 9.39
C THR A 258 12.93 2.44 8.51
N HIS A 259 12.39 2.15 7.33
CA HIS A 259 12.82 1.08 6.43
C HIS A 259 12.92 -0.28 7.15
N ARG A 260 12.05 -0.51 8.12
CA ARG A 260 11.94 -1.79 8.83
C ARG A 260 10.70 -2.54 8.34
N ILE A 261 10.76 -3.85 8.44
CA ILE A 261 9.59 -4.72 8.27
C ILE A 261 9.28 -5.34 9.62
N GLY A 262 8.03 -5.18 10.05
CA GLY A 262 7.57 -5.78 11.29
C GLY A 262 6.08 -5.65 11.48
N SER A 263 5.52 -6.58 12.25
CA SER A 263 4.12 -6.54 12.69
C SER A 263 4.09 -6.75 14.19
N TYR A 264 3.41 -5.84 14.89
CA TYR A 264 3.38 -5.78 16.35
C TYR A 264 1.97 -5.53 16.83
N LYS A 265 1.68 -5.93 18.07
CA LYS A 265 0.44 -5.58 18.74
C LYS A 265 0.75 -4.82 20.02
N ILE A 266 0.20 -3.60 20.15
CA ILE A 266 0.32 -2.77 21.35
C ILE A 266 -1.10 -2.46 21.83
N GLY A 267 -1.49 -3.01 22.98
CA GLY A 267 -2.87 -2.96 23.45
C GLY A 267 -3.81 -3.62 22.43
N ASN A 268 -4.80 -2.87 21.96
CA ASN A 268 -5.76 -3.33 20.95
C ASN A 268 -5.41 -2.90 19.52
N SER A 269 -4.25 -2.24 19.32
CA SER A 269 -3.84 -1.77 18.00
C SER A 269 -2.81 -2.70 17.37
N ASN A 270 -3.01 -3.02 16.09
CA ASN A 270 -1.99 -3.64 15.25
C ASN A 270 -1.12 -2.55 14.63
N ILE A 271 0.17 -2.78 14.59
CA ILE A 271 1.16 -1.84 14.05
C ILE A 271 2.00 -2.57 13.04
N TYR A 272 2.17 -1.97 11.87
CA TYR A 272 2.95 -2.49 10.77
C TYR A 272 4.03 -1.48 10.38
N GLU A 273 5.30 -1.90 10.39
CA GLU A 273 6.39 -1.19 9.71
C GLU A 273 6.52 -1.83 8.32
N GLN A 274 6.24 -1.08 7.24
CA GLN A 274 5.99 -1.67 5.92
C GLN A 274 7.23 -1.89 5.05
N GLY A 275 8.41 -1.43 5.48
CA GLY A 275 9.63 -1.47 4.66
C GLY A 275 9.74 -0.31 3.68
N ALA A 276 10.68 -0.40 2.74
CA ALA A 276 10.97 0.61 1.75
C ALA A 276 10.88 0.05 0.32
N CYS A 277 10.40 0.86 -0.62
CA CYS A 277 10.32 0.53 -2.04
C CYS A 277 11.50 1.07 -2.87
N CYS A 278 12.61 1.44 -2.21
CA CYS A 278 13.84 1.85 -2.87
C CYS A 278 14.89 0.74 -2.90
N ASP A 279 15.90 0.93 -3.74
CA ASP A 279 17.12 0.14 -3.72
C ASP A 279 18.04 0.69 -2.62
N THR A 280 17.93 0.13 -1.45
CA THR A 280 18.68 0.56 -0.25
C THR A 280 20.20 0.46 -0.41
N THR A 281 20.70 -0.32 -1.37
CA THR A 281 22.13 -0.43 -1.66
C THR A 281 22.71 0.81 -2.37
N LYS A 282 21.83 1.60 -3.01
CA LYS A 282 22.21 2.86 -3.67
C LYS A 282 22.13 4.08 -2.74
N MET A 283 21.59 3.91 -1.53
CA MET A 283 21.42 4.99 -0.57
C MET A 283 22.57 5.01 0.42
N MET A 284 23.45 6.00 0.28
CA MET A 284 24.73 6.05 1.02
C MET A 284 24.62 6.50 2.49
N TYR A 285 23.49 7.09 2.90
CA TYR A 285 23.40 7.69 4.24
C TYR A 285 23.22 6.68 5.40
N GLY A 286 23.08 5.40 5.11
CA GLY A 286 23.05 4.33 6.10
C GLY A 286 24.33 3.49 6.15
N ASP A 287 25.27 3.69 5.22
CA ASP A 287 26.45 2.86 5.10
C ASP A 287 27.42 3.01 6.29
N GLY A 288 27.78 1.90 6.86
CA GLY A 288 28.73 1.83 8.00
C GLY A 288 28.19 2.34 9.35
N GLN A 289 26.97 2.85 9.42
CA GLN A 289 26.44 3.43 10.66
C GLN A 289 25.87 2.38 11.64
N LEU A 290 25.63 1.15 11.22
CA LEU A 290 25.11 0.02 12.03
C LEU A 290 23.80 0.33 12.81
N THR A 291 23.12 1.41 12.47
CA THR A 291 21.97 1.90 13.23
C THR A 291 20.68 1.15 12.89
N ASN A 292 20.60 0.63 11.68
CA ASN A 292 19.39 -0.03 11.17
C ASN A 292 19.69 -0.90 9.95
N SER A 293 19.23 -2.14 9.97
CA SER A 293 19.21 -2.99 8.77
C SER A 293 18.00 -2.61 7.94
N GLN A 294 18.22 -1.93 6.82
CA GLN A 294 17.15 -1.50 5.93
C GLN A 294 16.53 -2.70 5.22
N LYS A 295 15.20 -2.76 5.22
CA LYS A 295 14.39 -3.81 4.62
C LYS A 295 13.53 -3.25 3.50
N GLN A 296 13.44 -4.00 2.42
CA GLN A 296 12.63 -3.64 1.25
C GLN A 296 11.31 -4.37 1.30
N GLY A 297 10.23 -3.63 1.12
CA GLY A 297 8.88 -4.18 1.20
C GLY A 297 7.80 -3.14 1.09
N PHE A 298 6.57 -3.62 1.06
CA PHE A 298 5.34 -2.84 1.06
C PHE A 298 4.23 -3.64 1.75
N ILE A 299 3.08 -3.03 2.00
CA ILE A 299 1.96 -3.71 2.65
C ILE A 299 0.70 -3.70 1.76
N TYR A 300 -0.01 -4.82 1.77
CA TYR A 300 -1.32 -4.98 1.18
C TYR A 300 -2.35 -5.15 2.27
N VAL A 301 -3.29 -4.19 2.36
CA VAL A 301 -4.33 -4.14 3.40
C VAL A 301 -5.68 -4.39 2.75
N CYS A 302 -6.48 -5.27 3.34
CA CYS A 302 -7.84 -5.55 2.90
C CYS A 302 -8.82 -5.07 3.95
N GLN A 303 -9.86 -4.36 3.52
CA GLN A 303 -10.93 -3.88 4.39
C GLN A 303 -12.29 -4.40 3.93
N ASP A 304 -13.20 -4.56 4.88
CA ASP A 304 -14.60 -4.86 4.63
C ASP A 304 -15.38 -3.59 4.23
N LYS A 305 -16.68 -3.75 3.93
CA LYS A 305 -17.58 -2.65 3.55
C LYS A 305 -17.76 -1.57 4.64
N ASP A 306 -17.48 -1.89 5.89
CA ASP A 306 -17.56 -0.97 7.02
C ASP A 306 -16.21 -0.29 7.31
N GLY A 307 -15.19 -0.54 6.45
CA GLY A 307 -13.84 0.00 6.56
C GLY A 307 -12.98 -0.69 7.63
N ASN A 308 -13.39 -1.84 8.15
CA ASN A 308 -12.58 -2.57 9.11
C ASN A 308 -11.53 -3.41 8.37
N THR A 309 -10.29 -3.32 8.84
CA THR A 309 -9.19 -4.13 8.31
C THR A 309 -9.40 -5.61 8.62
N ILE A 310 -9.24 -6.45 7.60
CA ILE A 310 -9.35 -7.89 7.68
C ILE A 310 -7.93 -8.46 7.84
N ASP A 311 -7.50 -8.68 9.07
CA ASP A 311 -6.13 -9.12 9.41
C ASP A 311 -5.68 -10.35 8.62
N LYS A 312 -6.60 -11.29 8.36
CA LYS A 312 -6.33 -12.53 7.61
C LYS A 312 -5.83 -12.28 6.19
N PHE A 313 -6.21 -11.17 5.57
CA PHE A 313 -5.86 -10.81 4.18
C PHE A 313 -4.88 -9.64 4.11
N THR A 314 -4.55 -9.05 5.26
CA THR A 314 -3.55 -7.99 5.38
C THR A 314 -2.17 -8.62 5.53
N LYS A 315 -1.23 -8.22 4.67
CA LYS A 315 0.11 -8.81 4.66
C LYS A 315 1.18 -7.82 4.25
N ILE A 316 2.34 -7.92 4.89
CA ILE A 316 3.55 -7.23 4.44
C ILE A 316 4.25 -8.13 3.42
N GLU A 317 4.59 -7.56 2.27
CA GLU A 317 5.40 -8.21 1.25
C GLU A 317 6.85 -7.81 1.42
N SER A 318 7.71 -8.78 1.69
CA SER A 318 9.17 -8.56 1.74
C SER A 318 9.76 -8.79 0.35
N LEU A 319 10.60 -7.85 -0.09
CA LEU A 319 11.28 -7.89 -1.38
C LEU A 319 12.71 -8.45 -1.29
N ASN A 320 13.10 -8.95 -0.13
CA ASN A 320 14.44 -9.52 0.16
C ASN A 320 14.43 -11.04 0.11
#